data_ff6c88825fe2f8a55f48193a30e90cfb
#
_entry.id   ff6c88825fe2f8a55f48193a30e90cfb
#
_cell.length_a   1.000
_cell.length_b   1.000
_cell.length_c   1.000
_cell.angle_alpha   90.00
_cell.angle_beta   90.00
_cell.angle_gamma   90.00
#
_symmetry.space_group_name_H-M   'P 1'
#
loop_
_entity.id
_entity.type
_entity.pdbx_description
1 polymer ?
#
loop_
_entity_poly.entity_id
_entity_poly.type
_entity_poly.pdbx_seq_one_letter_code
_entity_poly.pdbx_strand_id
1 'polypeptide(L)'
;MYFVHYAIEDFNYSETPVSSREVIRMNLGLWILQALLAVVFGAVGLTHLFRSKPAFDADPNFRWTLTMSQSSIKSIGAAELAGGLGLVVPATSGVLMGLVPLAALCLGVLMAGAAATHRRLKEPVAPTLVLSLLSLMVAVGRGWLVPL
;
A
#
# COMPACT_ATOMS: atom_id res chain seq x y z
N MET A 1 -7.43 34.50 -39.73
CA MET A 1 -6.31 34.15 -38.84
C MET A 1 -6.53 34.58 -37.36
N TYR A 2 -7.73 35.03 -37.02
CA TYR A 2 -8.10 35.49 -35.65
C TYR A 2 -8.95 34.48 -34.84
N PHE A 3 -9.46 33.40 -35.49
CA PHE A 3 -10.35 32.44 -34.81
C PHE A 3 -9.63 31.37 -34.01
N VAL A 4 -8.34 31.11 -34.27
CA VAL A 4 -7.58 30.08 -33.59
C VAL A 4 -7.02 30.59 -32.24
N HIS A 5 -6.88 31.90 -32.08
CA HIS A 5 -6.33 32.46 -30.83
C HIS A 5 -7.33 32.45 -29.69
N TYR A 6 -8.65 32.60 -29.99
CA TYR A 6 -9.70 32.54 -28.98
C TYR A 6 -9.98 31.13 -28.44
N ALA A 7 -9.78 30.10 -29.26
CA ALA A 7 -10.03 28.71 -28.87
C ALA A 7 -8.95 28.14 -27.92
N ILE A 8 -7.76 28.79 -27.85
CA ILE A 8 -6.66 28.33 -26.99
C ILE A 8 -6.76 28.99 -25.59
N GLU A 9 -7.30 30.18 -25.49
CA GLU A 9 -7.47 30.86 -24.20
C GLU A 9 -8.64 30.27 -23.39
N ASP A 10 -9.71 29.78 -24.03
CA ASP A 10 -10.86 29.18 -23.33
C ASP A 10 -10.58 27.75 -22.84
N PHE A 11 -9.58 27.06 -23.36
CA PHE A 11 -9.22 25.70 -22.90
C PHE A 11 -8.39 25.69 -21.61
N ASN A 12 -7.86 26.84 -21.20
CA ASN A 12 -6.94 26.91 -20.04
C ASN A 12 -7.59 27.40 -18.75
N TYR A 13 -8.93 27.58 -18.73
CA TYR A 13 -9.64 28.21 -17.58
C TYR A 13 -10.52 27.29 -16.76
N SER A 14 -10.60 25.98 -17.08
CA SER A 14 -11.48 25.03 -16.35
C SER A 14 -10.78 24.14 -15.34
N GLU A 15 -9.45 24.20 -15.22
CA GLU A 15 -8.75 23.55 -14.12
C GLU A 15 -8.63 24.58 -12.97
N THR A 16 -9.57 24.57 -12.03
CA THR A 16 -9.38 25.26 -10.76
C THR A 16 -8.12 24.69 -10.12
N PRO A 17 -7.05 25.51 -9.94
CA PRO A 17 -5.83 24.99 -9.34
C PRO A 17 -6.17 24.43 -7.95
N VAL A 18 -5.85 23.16 -7.72
CA VAL A 18 -6.04 22.51 -6.42
C VAL A 18 -5.47 23.45 -5.36
N SER A 19 -6.29 23.88 -4.42
CA SER A 19 -5.88 24.84 -3.40
C SER A 19 -4.68 24.30 -2.63
N SER A 20 -3.68 25.16 -2.35
CA SER A 20 -2.51 24.77 -1.55
C SER A 20 -2.89 24.09 -0.23
N ARG A 21 -4.05 24.46 0.36
CA ARG A 21 -4.59 23.82 1.57
C ARG A 21 -5.04 22.38 1.32
N GLU A 22 -5.58 22.09 0.14
CA GLU A 22 -5.99 20.73 -0.24
C GLU A 22 -4.78 19.84 -0.45
N VAL A 23 -3.75 20.32 -1.13
CA VAL A 23 -2.47 19.60 -1.29
C VAL A 23 -1.85 19.27 0.06
N ILE A 24 -1.82 20.23 0.99
CA ILE A 24 -1.30 20.01 2.36
C ILE A 24 -2.11 18.93 3.10
N ARG A 25 -3.44 18.98 3.03
CA ARG A 25 -4.31 17.98 3.66
C ARG A 25 -4.14 16.59 3.07
N MET A 26 -4.05 16.49 1.74
CA MET A 26 -3.79 15.22 1.03
C MET A 26 -2.43 14.66 1.42
N ASN A 27 -1.40 15.49 1.45
CA ASN A 27 -0.06 15.09 1.87
C ASN A 27 -0.04 14.56 3.30
N LEU A 28 -0.67 15.27 4.25
CA LEU A 28 -0.79 14.83 5.64
C LEU A 28 -1.56 13.51 5.74
N GLY A 29 -2.68 13.37 5.02
CA GLY A 29 -3.46 12.14 4.98
C GLY A 29 -2.65 10.94 4.47
N LEU A 30 -1.86 11.14 3.40
CA LEU A 30 -0.98 10.11 2.86
C LEU A 30 0.12 9.72 3.84
N TRP A 31 0.72 10.67 4.56
CA TRP A 31 1.71 10.39 5.58
C TRP A 31 1.15 9.55 6.73
N ILE A 32 -0.03 9.91 7.24
CA ILE A 32 -0.73 9.14 8.29
C ILE A 32 -1.00 7.72 7.79
N LEU A 33 -1.55 7.58 6.58
CA LEU A 33 -1.86 6.28 6.00
C LEU A 33 -0.61 5.42 5.79
N GLN A 34 0.49 5.99 5.28
CA GLN A 34 1.78 5.31 5.13
C GLN A 34 2.31 4.80 6.48
N ALA A 35 2.28 5.65 7.52
CA ALA A 35 2.73 5.28 8.86
C ALA A 35 1.89 4.13 9.44
N LEU A 36 0.56 4.20 9.32
CA LEU A 36 -0.33 3.13 9.77
C LEU A 36 -0.07 1.81 9.04
N LEU A 37 0.04 1.85 7.71
CA LEU A 37 0.33 0.66 6.91
C LEU A 37 1.71 0.09 7.25
N ALA A 38 2.72 0.93 7.44
CA ALA A 38 4.07 0.50 7.81
C ALA A 38 4.08 -0.23 9.16
N VAL A 39 3.33 0.26 10.14
CA VAL A 39 3.18 -0.40 11.46
C VAL A 39 2.46 -1.74 11.31
N VAL A 40 1.35 -1.79 10.58
CA VAL A 40 0.58 -3.03 10.37
C VAL A 40 1.42 -4.07 9.64
N PHE A 41 2.00 -3.74 8.48
CA PHE A 41 2.81 -4.66 7.70
C PHE A 41 4.11 -5.04 8.41
N GLY A 42 4.69 -4.12 9.17
CA GLY A 42 5.84 -4.41 10.02
C GLY A 42 5.51 -5.45 11.09
N ALA A 43 4.44 -5.26 11.86
CA ALA A 43 4.03 -6.16 12.92
C ALA A 43 3.64 -7.56 12.38
N VAL A 44 2.85 -7.60 11.30
CA VAL A 44 2.42 -8.86 10.66
C VAL A 44 3.62 -9.55 10.02
N GLY A 45 4.47 -8.82 9.29
CA GLY A 45 5.68 -9.37 8.66
C GLY A 45 6.64 -9.95 9.68
N LEU A 46 6.89 -9.28 10.81
CA LEU A 46 7.68 -9.82 11.91
C LEU A 46 7.06 -11.10 12.48
N THR A 47 5.74 -11.13 12.65
CA THR A 47 5.03 -12.33 13.13
C THR A 47 5.25 -13.51 12.17
N HIS A 48 5.12 -13.28 10.85
CA HIS A 48 5.35 -14.33 9.85
C HIS A 48 6.82 -14.79 9.78
N LEU A 49 7.77 -13.90 10.05
CA LEU A 49 9.20 -14.25 10.04
C LEU A 49 9.62 -15.08 11.24
N PHE A 50 9.15 -14.72 12.46
CA PHE A 50 9.69 -15.28 13.69
C PHE A 50 8.83 -16.38 14.31
N ARG A 51 7.54 -16.44 14.00
CA ARG A 51 6.65 -17.49 14.53
C ARG A 51 6.89 -18.82 13.81
N SER A 52 6.93 -19.91 14.58
CA SER A 52 7.16 -21.26 14.05
C SER A 52 5.90 -21.84 13.38
N LYS A 53 6.08 -22.76 12.43
CA LYS A 53 4.97 -23.43 11.73
C LYS A 53 4.00 -24.15 12.71
N PRO A 54 4.48 -24.93 13.69
CA PRO A 54 3.58 -25.55 14.66
C PRO A 54 2.75 -24.55 15.47
N ALA A 55 3.31 -23.38 15.79
CA ALA A 55 2.59 -22.32 16.49
C ALA A 55 1.53 -21.64 15.61
N PHE A 56 1.75 -21.55 14.29
CA PHE A 56 0.72 -21.11 13.35
C PHE A 56 -0.39 -22.15 13.22
N ASP A 57 -0.04 -23.43 13.06
CA ASP A 57 -1.00 -24.51 12.83
C ASP A 57 -1.93 -24.75 14.03
N ALA A 58 -1.46 -24.41 15.23
CA ALA A 58 -2.24 -24.47 16.46
C ALA A 58 -3.22 -23.29 16.63
N ASP A 59 -3.08 -22.21 15.85
CA ASP A 59 -3.87 -20.99 16.00
C ASP A 59 -5.03 -20.94 14.98
N PRO A 60 -6.29 -20.94 15.45
CA PRO A 60 -7.46 -20.91 14.56
C PRO A 60 -7.51 -19.67 13.64
N ASN A 61 -6.84 -18.58 13.99
CA ASN A 61 -6.82 -17.36 13.20
C ASN A 61 -5.85 -17.43 11.98
N PHE A 62 -5.00 -18.47 11.93
CA PHE A 62 -4.00 -18.64 10.87
C PHE A 62 -4.22 -19.91 10.04
N ARG A 63 -5.48 -20.34 9.85
CA ARG A 63 -5.81 -21.57 9.11
C ARG A 63 -5.25 -21.60 7.68
N TRP A 64 -5.09 -20.43 7.04
CA TRP A 64 -4.49 -20.31 5.73
C TRP A 64 -3.03 -20.83 5.69
N THR A 65 -2.32 -20.81 6.83
CA THR A 65 -0.95 -21.34 6.91
C THR A 65 -0.89 -22.86 6.82
N LEU A 66 -1.99 -23.59 7.10
CA LEU A 66 -2.03 -25.06 7.02
C LEU A 66 -1.67 -25.58 5.62
N THR A 67 -1.95 -24.80 4.58
CA THR A 67 -1.67 -25.15 3.19
C THR A 67 -0.31 -24.69 2.70
N MET A 68 0.48 -24.02 3.55
CA MET A 68 1.75 -23.39 3.18
C MET A 68 2.94 -23.99 3.94
N SER A 69 4.12 -23.96 3.30
CA SER A 69 5.38 -24.29 3.95
C SER A 69 5.85 -23.16 4.88
N GLN A 70 6.68 -23.47 5.87
CA GLN A 70 7.31 -22.47 6.74
C GLN A 70 8.12 -21.44 5.91
N SER A 71 8.80 -21.87 4.85
CA SER A 71 9.56 -20.96 3.98
C SER A 71 8.65 -20.01 3.22
N SER A 72 7.51 -20.46 2.72
CA SER A 72 6.53 -19.59 2.06
C SER A 72 5.98 -18.53 3.00
N ILE A 73 5.63 -18.90 4.24
CA ILE A 73 5.16 -17.95 5.25
C ILE A 73 6.23 -16.90 5.55
N LYS A 74 7.49 -17.32 5.72
CA LYS A 74 8.61 -16.40 5.95
C LYS A 74 8.87 -15.48 4.75
N SER A 75 8.73 -15.98 3.52
CA SER A 75 8.87 -15.13 2.32
C SER A 75 7.79 -14.06 2.25
N ILE A 76 6.55 -14.40 2.61
CA ILE A 76 5.46 -13.42 2.73
C ILE A 76 5.81 -12.39 3.81
N GLY A 77 6.24 -12.83 4.99
CA GLY A 77 6.63 -11.93 6.07
C GLY A 77 7.79 -11.00 5.71
N ALA A 78 8.79 -11.50 4.96
CA ALA A 78 9.88 -10.68 4.45
C ALA A 78 9.39 -9.61 3.46
N ALA A 79 8.47 -9.97 2.56
CA ALA A 79 7.87 -9.04 1.61
C ALA A 79 7.02 -7.97 2.31
N GLU A 80 6.23 -8.35 3.32
CA GLU A 80 5.43 -7.43 4.14
C GLU A 80 6.32 -6.44 4.91
N LEU A 81 7.38 -6.94 5.57
CA LEU A 81 8.31 -6.10 6.31
C LEU A 81 9.07 -5.15 5.38
N ALA A 82 9.60 -5.66 4.26
CA ALA A 82 10.30 -4.84 3.27
C ALA A 82 9.38 -3.78 2.66
N GLY A 83 8.13 -4.14 2.36
CA GLY A 83 7.10 -3.22 1.87
C GLY A 83 6.76 -2.15 2.92
N GLY A 84 6.55 -2.54 4.18
CA GLY A 84 6.28 -1.61 5.27
C GLY A 84 7.42 -0.59 5.48
N LEU A 85 8.69 -1.04 5.48
CA LEU A 85 9.85 -0.16 5.51
C LEU A 85 9.93 0.72 4.25
N GLY A 86 9.61 0.17 3.09
CA GLY A 86 9.59 0.88 1.81
C GLY A 86 8.56 2.00 1.73
N LEU A 87 7.51 1.99 2.57
CA LEU A 87 6.54 3.09 2.66
C LEU A 87 7.10 4.32 3.38
N VAL A 88 8.03 4.16 4.31
CA VAL A 88 8.46 5.24 5.22
C VAL A 88 9.91 5.62 5.03
N VAL A 89 10.83 4.65 4.96
CA VAL A 89 12.28 4.92 4.94
C VAL A 89 12.70 5.80 3.76
N PRO A 90 12.30 5.53 2.49
CA PRO A 90 12.64 6.40 1.37
C PRO A 90 12.08 7.82 1.53
N ALA A 91 10.84 7.93 2.03
CA ALA A 91 10.17 9.20 2.22
C ALA A 91 10.82 10.08 3.30
N THR A 92 11.33 9.48 4.39
CA THR A 92 11.98 10.20 5.49
C THR A 92 13.45 10.51 5.20
N SER A 93 14.14 9.66 4.44
CA SER A 93 15.54 9.87 4.07
C SER A 93 15.72 10.83 2.90
N GLY A 94 14.67 11.09 2.11
CA GLY A 94 14.74 11.86 0.87
C GLY A 94 15.47 11.14 -0.27
N VAL A 95 15.82 9.85 -0.08
CA VAL A 95 16.55 9.05 -1.07
C VAL A 95 15.62 8.01 -1.67
N LEU A 96 15.67 7.84 -3.01
CA LEU A 96 14.86 6.83 -3.72
C LEU A 96 13.35 6.96 -3.45
N MET A 97 12.82 8.16 -3.38
CA MET A 97 11.40 8.45 -3.06
C MET A 97 10.41 7.70 -3.97
N GLY A 98 10.80 7.39 -5.21
CA GLY A 98 10.03 6.53 -6.11
C GLY A 98 9.79 5.09 -5.62
N LEU A 99 10.53 4.62 -4.62
CA LEU A 99 10.26 3.32 -3.99
C LEU A 99 8.97 3.33 -3.16
N VAL A 100 8.51 4.47 -2.66
CA VAL A 100 7.28 4.56 -1.85
C VAL A 100 6.05 4.09 -2.65
N PRO A 101 5.73 4.66 -3.83
CA PRO A 101 4.60 4.16 -4.61
C PRO A 101 4.80 2.72 -5.10
N LEU A 102 6.03 2.30 -5.37
CA LEU A 102 6.34 0.92 -5.77
C LEU A 102 6.07 -0.06 -4.61
N ALA A 103 6.56 0.23 -3.40
CA ALA A 103 6.32 -0.58 -2.21
C ALA A 103 4.82 -0.68 -1.90
N ALA A 104 4.11 0.44 -1.99
CA ALA A 104 2.67 0.48 -1.81
C ALA A 104 1.93 -0.38 -2.84
N LEU A 105 2.32 -0.33 -4.11
CA LEU A 105 1.76 -1.17 -5.17
C LEU A 105 2.02 -2.66 -4.90
N CYS A 106 3.25 -3.04 -4.55
CA CYS A 106 3.62 -4.42 -4.23
C CYS A 106 2.81 -4.96 -3.04
N LEU A 107 2.65 -4.17 -1.97
CA LEU A 107 1.82 -4.54 -0.82
C LEU A 107 0.34 -4.69 -1.20
N GLY A 108 -0.18 -3.80 -2.05
CA GLY A 108 -1.55 -3.89 -2.56
C GLY A 108 -1.79 -5.18 -3.34
N VAL A 109 -0.87 -5.56 -4.23
CA VAL A 109 -0.92 -6.81 -4.99
C VAL A 109 -0.79 -8.03 -4.08
N LEU A 110 0.13 -7.98 -3.10
CA LEU A 110 0.31 -9.05 -2.11
C LEU A 110 -0.98 -9.31 -1.33
N MET A 111 -1.64 -8.25 -0.86
CA MET A 111 -2.90 -8.35 -0.12
C MET A 111 -4.08 -8.79 -1.00
N ALA A 112 -4.11 -8.43 -2.27
CA ALA A 112 -5.09 -8.95 -3.22
C ALA A 112 -4.92 -10.48 -3.41
N GLY A 113 -3.69 -10.97 -3.49
CA GLY A 113 -3.36 -12.39 -3.51
C GLY A 113 -3.78 -13.10 -2.22
N ALA A 114 -3.54 -12.49 -1.07
CA ALA A 114 -4.00 -13.00 0.22
C ALA A 114 -5.53 -13.08 0.28
N ALA A 115 -6.25 -12.05 -0.19
CA ALA A 115 -7.72 -12.07 -0.26
C ALA A 115 -8.25 -13.22 -1.12
N ALA A 116 -7.61 -13.51 -2.26
CA ALA A 116 -7.96 -14.65 -3.10
C ALA A 116 -7.77 -15.99 -2.37
N THR A 117 -6.71 -16.12 -1.56
CA THR A 117 -6.44 -17.30 -0.74
C THR A 117 -7.49 -17.47 0.36
N HIS A 118 -7.77 -16.43 1.14
CA HIS A 118 -8.81 -16.43 2.18
C HIS A 118 -10.19 -16.76 1.61
N ARG A 119 -10.52 -16.20 0.43
CA ARG A 119 -11.78 -16.52 -0.25
C ARG A 119 -11.90 -18.01 -0.59
N ARG A 120 -10.83 -18.64 -1.08
CA ARG A 120 -10.81 -20.10 -1.40
C ARG A 120 -10.99 -20.95 -0.15
N LEU A 121 -10.46 -20.49 0.98
CA LEU A 121 -10.56 -21.17 2.27
C LEU A 121 -11.87 -20.85 3.04
N LYS A 122 -12.75 -20.05 2.44
CA LYS A 122 -14.01 -19.56 3.06
C LYS A 122 -13.77 -18.78 4.36
N GLU A 123 -12.67 -18.06 4.42
CA GLU A 123 -12.28 -17.18 5.52
C GLU A 123 -12.68 -15.71 5.23
N PRO A 124 -12.76 -14.84 6.26
CA PRO A 124 -13.04 -13.42 6.05
C PRO A 124 -11.99 -12.76 5.18
N VAL A 125 -12.42 -12.14 4.07
CA VAL A 125 -11.53 -11.44 3.11
C VAL A 125 -11.43 -9.93 3.36
N ALA A 126 -12.32 -9.40 4.19
CA ALA A 126 -12.41 -7.96 4.40
C ALA A 126 -11.11 -7.30 4.87
N PRO A 127 -10.34 -7.85 5.84
CA PRO A 127 -9.10 -7.23 6.28
C PRO A 127 -8.07 -7.09 5.17
N THR A 128 -7.88 -8.15 4.37
CA THR A 128 -6.90 -8.16 3.26
C THR A 128 -7.32 -7.24 2.11
N LEU A 129 -8.62 -7.16 1.80
CA LEU A 129 -9.13 -6.23 0.80
C LEU A 129 -8.97 -4.77 1.24
N VAL A 130 -9.25 -4.45 2.50
CA VAL A 130 -9.04 -3.10 3.04
C VAL A 130 -7.57 -2.72 2.96
N LEU A 131 -6.66 -3.58 3.40
CA LEU A 131 -5.21 -3.33 3.31
C LEU A 131 -4.74 -3.18 1.86
N SER A 132 -5.28 -3.99 0.94
CA SER A 132 -5.00 -3.86 -0.50
C SER A 132 -5.42 -2.49 -1.02
N LEU A 133 -6.67 -2.07 -0.77
CA LEU A 133 -7.19 -0.78 -1.22
C LEU A 133 -6.42 0.40 -0.64
N LEU A 134 -6.13 0.38 0.66
CA LEU A 134 -5.37 1.44 1.32
C LEU A 134 -3.94 1.54 0.78
N SER A 135 -3.29 0.41 0.50
CA SER A 135 -1.97 0.37 -0.13
C SER A 135 -2.01 0.95 -1.55
N LEU A 136 -3.03 0.60 -2.36
CA LEU A 136 -3.22 1.16 -3.69
C LEU A 136 -3.53 2.66 -3.66
N MET A 137 -4.25 3.15 -2.66
CA MET A 137 -4.45 4.60 -2.45
C MET A 137 -3.11 5.33 -2.22
N VAL A 138 -2.20 4.75 -1.43
CA VAL A 138 -0.85 5.32 -1.27
C VAL A 138 -0.08 5.27 -2.58
N ALA A 139 -0.14 4.15 -3.33
CA ALA A 139 0.54 4.01 -4.61
C ALA A 139 0.11 5.09 -5.61
N VAL A 140 -1.20 5.31 -5.76
CA VAL A 140 -1.75 6.36 -6.64
C VAL A 140 -1.44 7.76 -6.08
N GLY A 141 -1.66 7.97 -4.79
CA GLY A 141 -1.44 9.25 -4.13
C GLY A 141 0.00 9.73 -4.26
N ARG A 142 0.97 8.86 -4.03
CA ARG A 142 2.42 9.18 -4.10
C ARG A 142 3.00 9.08 -5.51
N GLY A 143 2.37 8.30 -6.39
CA GLY A 143 2.82 8.17 -7.77
C GLY A 143 2.39 9.33 -8.67
N TRP A 144 1.21 9.91 -8.44
CA TRP A 144 0.62 10.88 -9.37
C TRP A 144 0.03 12.13 -8.72
N LEU A 145 -0.65 12.03 -7.55
CA LEU A 145 -1.41 13.15 -7.01
C LEU A 145 -0.57 14.10 -6.17
N VAL A 146 0.21 13.55 -5.26
CA VAL A 146 1.09 14.29 -4.32
C VAL A 146 2.42 13.53 -4.21
N PRO A 147 3.29 13.59 -5.22
CA PRO A 147 4.62 13.00 -5.16
C PRO A 147 5.43 13.56 -3.97
N LEU A 148 6.43 12.79 -3.53
CA LEU A 148 7.35 13.19 -2.45
C LEU A 148 8.49 14.06 -3.00
#